data_6ba865768f119b1ece437b4a194d0de4
#
_entry.id   6ba865768f119b1ece437b4a194d0de4
#
_cell.length_a   1.000
_cell.length_b   1.000
_cell.length_c   1.000
_cell.angle_alpha   90.00
_cell.angle_beta   90.00
_cell.angle_gamma   90.00
#
_symmetry.space_group_name_H-M   'P 1'
#
loop_
_entity.id
_entity.type
_entity.pdbx_description
1 polymer ?
#
loop_
_entity_poly.entity_id
_entity_poly.type
_entity_poly.pdbx_seq_one_letter_code
_entity_poly.pdbx_strand_id
1 'polypeptide(L)'
;VAPILRAGDTELVLDFGQEVSGYLFLDVEASEGTVIDFYGFEFMEDDYRQDTVGLDNTLRYTCREGRQRYVSPQRRGLRYLMLTVRHARAPLRVHGVGVVQSTYPVSQAGTFRCSDPLLNDIWEISRLTTKLCMEDTFVDCPAYEQTFWVGDSRNEALIAYYLFGAEELVRRCLRLVPGSRRYTPLYMDQVPSGWVSVIPNWTFLWVMACREYYERTGDLAFVQGIWPDIQYTLDHYLQHLNGDGLLEISAWNLLDWAPIDQPNSGVVTHQNCFLVRALMDADELGRSAGDETARRYAERARELAAAINAHLWSPQHRAYIDSIHADGRRSDTLSMQTQVVALLTGVAEGDRAEVVRSYIASPPAGWVQIGSPFMSFFLYEAMVRQGMYAQMLEDIRHKYGMMLEHGATTC
;
A
#
# COMPACT_ATOMS: atom_id res chain seq x y z
N VAL A 1 -17.29 -18.72 5.67
CA VAL A 1 -17.77 -20.10 5.78
C VAL A 1 -18.65 -20.40 4.59
N ALA A 2 -18.24 -21.37 3.76
CA ALA A 2 -19.02 -21.79 2.62
C ALA A 2 -20.43 -22.22 3.06
N PRO A 3 -21.49 -21.70 2.44
CA PRO A 3 -22.82 -22.17 2.77
C PRO A 3 -22.96 -23.65 2.40
N ILE A 4 -23.33 -24.48 3.37
CA ILE A 4 -23.66 -25.88 3.11
C ILE A 4 -24.92 -25.91 2.28
N LEU A 5 -24.85 -26.45 1.06
CA LEU A 5 -26.00 -26.65 0.20
C LEU A 5 -26.90 -27.76 0.78
N ARG A 6 -28.20 -27.51 0.81
CA ARG A 6 -29.23 -28.48 1.20
C ARG A 6 -30.01 -28.91 -0.02
N ALA A 7 -30.76 -29.99 0.09
CA ALA A 7 -31.66 -30.40 -0.97
C ALA A 7 -32.63 -29.27 -1.32
N GLY A 8 -32.67 -28.85 -2.59
CA GLY A 8 -33.46 -27.73 -3.10
C GLY A 8 -32.77 -26.38 -3.11
N ASP A 9 -31.56 -26.25 -2.57
CA ASP A 9 -30.74 -25.06 -2.74
C ASP A 9 -30.11 -25.04 -4.15
N THR A 10 -29.93 -23.85 -4.69
CA THR A 10 -29.26 -23.65 -6.00
C THR A 10 -28.10 -22.69 -5.84
N GLU A 11 -26.96 -23.07 -6.39
CA GLU A 11 -25.77 -22.24 -6.44
C GLU A 11 -25.44 -21.81 -7.87
N LEU A 12 -25.12 -20.56 -8.05
CA LEU A 12 -24.65 -19.96 -9.31
C LEU A 12 -23.36 -19.21 -9.04
N VAL A 13 -22.35 -19.40 -9.88
CA VAL A 13 -21.13 -18.61 -9.88
C VAL A 13 -21.10 -17.75 -11.14
N LEU A 14 -20.93 -16.46 -10.96
CA LEU A 14 -20.83 -15.47 -12.03
C LEU A 14 -19.39 -14.98 -12.12
N ASP A 15 -18.75 -15.03 -13.30
CA ASP A 15 -17.46 -14.41 -13.59
C ASP A 15 -17.70 -13.09 -14.33
N PHE A 16 -17.25 -11.97 -13.75
CA PHE A 16 -17.30 -10.65 -14.40
C PHE A 16 -16.20 -10.46 -15.46
N GLY A 17 -15.31 -11.44 -15.62
CA GLY A 17 -14.21 -11.42 -16.58
C GLY A 17 -13.03 -10.54 -16.18
N GLN A 18 -13.21 -9.70 -15.18
CA GLN A 18 -12.17 -8.87 -14.56
C GLN A 18 -12.57 -8.50 -13.13
N GLU A 19 -11.59 -8.06 -12.35
CA GLU A 19 -11.85 -7.47 -11.03
C GLU A 19 -12.70 -6.21 -11.17
N VAL A 20 -13.71 -6.09 -10.32
CA VAL A 20 -14.62 -4.94 -10.23
C VAL A 20 -14.78 -4.50 -8.78
N SER A 21 -15.08 -3.23 -8.56
CA SER A 21 -15.32 -2.70 -7.22
C SER A 21 -16.51 -1.77 -7.21
N GLY A 22 -17.43 -2.02 -6.27
CA GLY A 22 -18.67 -1.25 -6.17
C GLY A 22 -19.74 -1.92 -5.33
N TYR A 23 -20.98 -1.56 -5.57
CA TYR A 23 -22.14 -2.00 -4.82
C TYR A 23 -22.85 -3.12 -5.55
N LEU A 24 -23.10 -4.23 -4.87
CA LEU A 24 -23.83 -5.36 -5.45
C LEU A 24 -25.26 -4.95 -5.83
N PHE A 25 -25.66 -5.31 -7.03
CA PHE A 25 -26.97 -5.02 -7.59
C PHE A 25 -27.74 -6.30 -7.86
N LEU A 26 -29.03 -6.31 -7.52
CA LEU A 26 -29.93 -7.42 -7.75
C LEU A 26 -31.29 -6.90 -8.29
N ASP A 27 -31.81 -7.50 -9.37
CA ASP A 27 -33.17 -7.33 -9.87
C ASP A 27 -33.79 -8.73 -10.07
N VAL A 28 -34.68 -9.12 -9.19
CA VAL A 28 -35.28 -10.47 -9.17
C VAL A 28 -36.76 -10.41 -8.96
N GLU A 29 -37.46 -11.49 -9.41
CA GLU A 29 -38.82 -11.82 -9.05
C GLU A 29 -38.82 -13.13 -8.27
N ALA A 30 -39.30 -13.11 -7.04
CA ALA A 30 -39.21 -14.21 -6.10
C ALA A 30 -40.44 -14.33 -5.23
N SER A 31 -40.67 -15.52 -4.63
CA SER A 31 -41.62 -15.71 -3.55
C SER A 31 -41.09 -15.13 -2.23
N GLU A 32 -42.01 -14.65 -1.38
CA GLU A 32 -41.66 -14.16 -0.04
C GLU A 32 -40.91 -15.23 0.77
N GLY A 33 -39.84 -14.78 1.45
CA GLY A 33 -38.99 -15.63 2.28
C GLY A 33 -37.90 -16.39 1.53
N THR A 34 -37.84 -16.26 0.17
CA THR A 34 -36.65 -16.73 -0.57
C THR A 34 -35.40 -15.99 -0.08
N VAL A 35 -34.35 -16.72 0.23
CA VAL A 35 -33.06 -16.17 0.69
C VAL A 35 -32.03 -16.28 -0.43
N ILE A 36 -31.34 -15.18 -0.70
CA ILE A 36 -30.22 -15.12 -1.64
C ILE A 36 -29.00 -14.72 -0.83
N ASP A 37 -28.04 -15.63 -0.71
CA ASP A 37 -26.73 -15.34 -0.14
C ASP A 37 -25.76 -15.00 -1.28
N PHE A 38 -25.05 -13.89 -1.12
CA PHE A 38 -23.98 -13.45 -2.00
C PHE A 38 -22.64 -13.73 -1.34
N TYR A 39 -21.66 -14.20 -2.11
CA TYR A 39 -20.27 -14.31 -1.70
C TYR A 39 -19.36 -13.85 -2.83
N GLY A 40 -18.65 -12.74 -2.60
CA GLY A 40 -17.70 -12.19 -3.55
C GLY A 40 -16.29 -12.69 -3.29
N PHE A 41 -15.53 -12.98 -4.33
CA PHE A 41 -14.13 -13.39 -4.25
C PHE A 41 -13.37 -13.06 -5.53
N GLU A 42 -12.03 -12.99 -5.46
CA GLU A 42 -11.17 -12.51 -6.54
C GLU A 42 -10.62 -13.64 -7.39
N PHE A 43 -10.45 -14.84 -6.84
CA PHE A 43 -9.70 -15.92 -7.46
C PHE A 43 -10.43 -17.27 -7.40
N MET A 44 -10.30 -18.06 -8.48
CA MET A 44 -10.73 -19.47 -8.55
C MET A 44 -9.50 -20.36 -8.73
N GLU A 45 -9.39 -21.39 -7.92
CA GLU A 45 -8.34 -22.40 -8.02
C GLU A 45 -9.00 -23.78 -8.22
N ASP A 46 -8.56 -24.51 -9.23
CA ASP A 46 -9.12 -25.85 -9.57
C ASP A 46 -10.66 -25.88 -9.67
N ASP A 47 -11.24 -24.85 -10.31
CA ASP A 47 -12.69 -24.64 -10.39
C ASP A 47 -13.40 -24.48 -9.05
N TYR A 48 -12.64 -24.19 -7.98
CA TYR A 48 -13.16 -23.93 -6.65
C TYR A 48 -12.90 -22.48 -6.21
N ARG A 49 -13.87 -21.94 -5.45
CA ARG A 49 -13.76 -20.57 -4.96
C ARG A 49 -12.60 -20.38 -3.99
N GLN A 50 -12.01 -19.21 -4.01
CA GLN A 50 -11.04 -18.76 -3.01
C GLN A 50 -11.66 -18.79 -1.61
N ASP A 51 -10.90 -19.28 -0.63
CA ASP A 51 -11.15 -19.01 0.78
C ASP A 51 -10.61 -17.63 1.14
N THR A 52 -11.49 -16.72 1.55
CA THR A 52 -11.13 -15.35 1.92
C THR A 52 -10.56 -15.21 3.34
N VAL A 53 -10.08 -16.29 3.92
CA VAL A 53 -9.32 -16.37 5.20
C VAL A 53 -9.85 -15.43 6.28
N GLY A 54 -11.09 -15.69 6.75
CA GLY A 54 -11.71 -14.92 7.85
C GLY A 54 -12.37 -13.61 7.44
N LEU A 55 -12.22 -13.16 6.20
CA LEU A 55 -12.98 -12.03 5.68
C LEU A 55 -14.44 -12.45 5.43
N ASP A 56 -15.38 -11.72 6.02
CA ASP A 56 -16.81 -11.89 5.72
C ASP A 56 -17.22 -11.03 4.53
N ASN A 57 -16.97 -11.54 3.32
CA ASN A 57 -17.39 -10.90 2.07
C ASN A 57 -18.78 -11.41 1.61
N THR A 58 -19.64 -11.73 2.56
CA THR A 58 -21.00 -12.22 2.33
C THR A 58 -22.05 -11.14 2.51
N LEU A 59 -23.17 -11.32 1.85
CA LEU A 59 -24.38 -10.52 2.04
C LEU A 59 -25.59 -11.45 1.94
N ARG A 60 -26.54 -11.34 2.85
CA ARG A 60 -27.81 -12.04 2.78
C ARG A 60 -28.94 -11.10 2.42
N TYR A 61 -29.71 -11.48 1.40
CA TYR A 61 -30.91 -10.79 1.01
C TYR A 61 -32.14 -11.72 1.15
N THR A 62 -33.14 -11.32 1.94
CA THR A 62 -34.41 -12.04 2.07
C THR A 62 -35.45 -11.35 1.21
N CYS A 63 -35.99 -12.09 0.23
CA CYS A 63 -36.94 -11.56 -0.73
C CYS A 63 -38.34 -11.36 -0.11
N ARG A 64 -39.01 -10.30 -0.53
CA ARG A 64 -40.46 -10.14 -0.44
C ARG A 64 -41.12 -10.78 -1.66
N GLU A 65 -42.46 -10.84 -1.68
CA GLU A 65 -43.23 -11.35 -2.84
C GLU A 65 -43.07 -10.42 -4.05
N GLY A 66 -42.84 -11.02 -5.23
CA GLY A 66 -42.83 -10.35 -6.52
C GLY A 66 -41.49 -9.77 -6.92
N ARG A 67 -41.51 -8.83 -7.89
CA ARG A 67 -40.31 -8.21 -8.44
C ARG A 67 -39.74 -7.14 -7.50
N GLN A 68 -38.41 -7.17 -7.33
CA GLN A 68 -37.71 -6.27 -6.43
C GLN A 68 -36.30 -5.99 -6.93
N ARG A 69 -35.87 -4.76 -6.65
CA ARG A 69 -34.49 -4.31 -6.92
C ARG A 69 -33.80 -3.99 -5.61
N TYR A 70 -32.51 -4.31 -5.53
CA TYR A 70 -31.69 -4.07 -4.37
C TYR A 70 -30.29 -3.63 -4.82
N VAL A 71 -29.73 -2.67 -4.13
CA VAL A 71 -28.32 -2.28 -4.22
C VAL A 71 -27.74 -2.36 -2.82
N SER A 72 -26.62 -3.05 -2.65
CA SER A 72 -25.99 -3.20 -1.33
C SER A 72 -25.54 -1.86 -0.79
N PRO A 73 -25.60 -1.63 0.54
CA PRO A 73 -25.07 -0.42 1.16
C PRO A 73 -23.56 -0.46 1.36
N GLN A 74 -22.94 -1.61 1.14
CA GLN A 74 -21.51 -1.84 1.31
C GLN A 74 -20.85 -2.07 -0.03
N ARG A 75 -19.74 -1.39 -0.26
CA ARG A 75 -18.84 -1.60 -1.38
C ARG A 75 -18.12 -2.94 -1.23
N ARG A 76 -17.88 -3.62 -2.35
CA ARG A 76 -17.15 -4.89 -2.43
C ARG A 76 -16.23 -4.88 -3.65
N GLY A 77 -15.03 -5.46 -3.49
CA GLY A 77 -14.17 -5.88 -4.59
C GLY A 77 -14.37 -7.36 -4.86
N LEU A 78 -14.45 -7.74 -6.12
CA LEU A 78 -14.61 -9.14 -6.55
C LEU A 78 -14.42 -9.28 -8.05
N ARG A 79 -13.98 -10.44 -8.49
CA ARG A 79 -14.13 -10.89 -9.88
C ARG A 79 -15.27 -11.88 -10.02
N TYR A 80 -15.44 -12.74 -9.02
CA TYR A 80 -16.45 -13.79 -8.99
C TYR A 80 -17.51 -13.50 -7.95
N LEU A 81 -18.77 -13.76 -8.30
CA LEU A 81 -19.89 -13.66 -7.38
C LEU A 81 -20.63 -14.98 -7.33
N MET A 82 -20.60 -15.63 -6.18
CA MET A 82 -21.42 -16.81 -5.91
C MET A 82 -22.75 -16.37 -5.31
N LEU A 83 -23.83 -16.89 -5.88
CA LEU A 83 -25.18 -16.72 -5.39
C LEU A 83 -25.70 -18.08 -4.91
N THR A 84 -26.14 -18.15 -3.65
CA THR A 84 -26.83 -19.33 -3.13
C THR A 84 -28.29 -18.99 -2.86
N VAL A 85 -29.21 -19.62 -3.59
CA VAL A 85 -30.65 -19.42 -3.43
C VAL A 85 -31.24 -20.51 -2.54
N ARG A 86 -31.94 -20.09 -1.49
CA ARG A 86 -32.54 -20.98 -0.48
C ARG A 86 -34.00 -20.66 -0.26
N HIS A 87 -34.76 -21.69 0.16
CA HIS A 87 -36.18 -21.55 0.55
C HIS A 87 -37.09 -21.00 -0.55
N ALA A 88 -36.72 -21.16 -1.83
CA ALA A 88 -37.57 -20.77 -2.95
C ALA A 88 -38.80 -21.68 -3.02
N ARG A 89 -40.00 -21.09 -2.87
CA ARG A 89 -41.30 -21.81 -2.98
C ARG A 89 -41.86 -21.84 -4.39
N ALA A 90 -41.33 -20.99 -5.26
CA ALA A 90 -41.63 -20.88 -6.67
C ALA A 90 -40.34 -20.60 -7.46
N PRO A 91 -40.35 -20.79 -8.80
CA PRO A 91 -39.19 -20.44 -9.62
C PRO A 91 -38.78 -18.99 -9.43
N LEU A 92 -37.49 -18.75 -9.08
CA LEU A 92 -36.90 -17.43 -9.05
C LEU A 92 -36.56 -16.98 -10.46
N ARG A 93 -36.92 -15.74 -10.82
CA ARG A 93 -36.52 -15.13 -12.08
C ARG A 93 -35.50 -14.05 -11.80
N VAL A 94 -34.29 -14.18 -12.38
CA VAL A 94 -33.22 -13.19 -12.31
C VAL A 94 -33.34 -12.29 -13.54
N HIS A 95 -33.63 -11.01 -13.33
CA HIS A 95 -33.67 -9.98 -14.37
C HIS A 95 -32.33 -9.28 -14.51
N GLY A 96 -31.56 -9.21 -13.42
CA GLY A 96 -30.22 -8.65 -13.43
C GLY A 96 -29.47 -8.91 -12.11
N VAL A 97 -28.20 -9.22 -12.24
CA VAL A 97 -27.23 -9.30 -11.14
C VAL A 97 -25.96 -8.63 -11.61
N GLY A 98 -25.33 -7.83 -10.76
CA GLY A 98 -24.12 -7.14 -11.14
C GLY A 98 -23.54 -6.29 -10.02
N VAL A 99 -22.64 -5.41 -10.42
CA VAL A 99 -22.00 -4.40 -9.55
C VAL A 99 -22.25 -3.02 -10.13
N VAL A 100 -22.76 -2.11 -9.32
CA VAL A 100 -22.74 -0.69 -9.62
C VAL A 100 -21.35 -0.19 -9.27
N GLN A 101 -20.49 -0.04 -10.28
CA GLN A 101 -19.10 0.34 -10.10
C GLN A 101 -18.99 1.67 -9.34
N SER A 102 -18.09 1.70 -8.36
CA SER A 102 -17.78 2.88 -7.56
C SER A 102 -16.26 3.02 -7.42
N THR A 103 -15.70 4.00 -8.15
CA THR A 103 -14.30 4.39 -8.09
C THR A 103 -14.22 5.91 -8.16
N TYR A 104 -13.11 6.50 -7.75
CA TYR A 104 -12.90 7.93 -7.88
C TYR A 104 -13.09 8.38 -9.35
N PRO A 105 -13.82 9.47 -9.60
CA PRO A 105 -14.17 9.91 -10.96
C PRO A 105 -12.97 10.59 -11.65
N VAL A 106 -12.10 9.80 -12.25
CA VAL A 106 -10.97 10.28 -13.05
C VAL A 106 -11.11 9.88 -14.51
N SER A 107 -10.66 10.75 -15.40
CA SER A 107 -10.41 10.40 -16.80
C SER A 107 -8.99 9.85 -16.93
N GLN A 108 -8.79 8.88 -17.81
CA GLN A 108 -7.44 8.39 -18.11
C GLN A 108 -6.64 9.50 -18.79
N ALA A 109 -5.55 9.95 -18.16
CA ALA A 109 -4.67 10.98 -18.70
C ALA A 109 -3.39 10.37 -19.33
N GLY A 110 -2.84 9.31 -18.68
CA GLY A 110 -1.62 8.64 -19.13
C GLY A 110 -1.88 7.41 -19.99
N THR A 111 -0.99 7.19 -20.95
CA THR A 111 -0.98 5.97 -21.78
C THR A 111 0.44 5.45 -21.90
N PHE A 112 0.57 4.12 -22.01
CA PHE A 112 1.85 3.48 -22.27
C PHE A 112 1.70 2.46 -23.38
N ARG A 113 2.65 2.44 -24.31
CA ARG A 113 2.75 1.44 -25.35
C ARG A 113 4.20 1.23 -25.76
N CYS A 114 4.64 -0.02 -25.84
CA CYS A 114 5.95 -0.38 -26.33
C CYS A 114 5.88 -1.60 -27.27
N SER A 115 7.01 -2.01 -27.83
CA SER A 115 7.10 -3.18 -28.72
C SER A 115 6.95 -4.53 -28.01
N ASP A 116 6.97 -4.57 -26.71
CA ASP A 116 6.79 -5.77 -25.88
C ASP A 116 5.32 -5.90 -25.46
N PRO A 117 4.55 -6.85 -26.00
CA PRO A 117 3.15 -7.04 -25.64
C PRO A 117 2.94 -7.32 -24.14
N LEU A 118 3.85 -8.12 -23.54
CA LEU A 118 3.73 -8.47 -22.11
C LEU A 118 3.79 -7.24 -21.22
N LEU A 119 4.69 -6.29 -21.49
CA LEU A 119 4.76 -5.04 -20.72
C LEU A 119 3.52 -4.15 -20.94
N ASN A 120 2.90 -4.20 -22.12
CA ASN A 120 1.65 -3.48 -22.36
C ASN A 120 0.50 -4.09 -21.53
N ASP A 121 0.42 -5.42 -21.44
CA ASP A 121 -0.60 -6.11 -20.66
C ASP A 121 -0.39 -5.90 -19.14
N ILE A 122 0.86 -5.93 -18.67
CA ILE A 122 1.22 -5.59 -17.28
C ILE A 122 0.80 -4.16 -16.94
N TRP A 123 1.01 -3.20 -17.85
CA TRP A 123 0.53 -1.83 -17.67
C TRP A 123 -0.99 -1.77 -17.47
N GLU A 124 -1.76 -2.50 -18.27
CA GLU A 124 -3.22 -2.49 -18.20
C GLU A 124 -3.76 -3.09 -16.90
N ILE A 125 -3.21 -4.20 -16.41
CA ILE A 125 -3.63 -4.77 -15.11
C ILE A 125 -3.22 -3.83 -13.96
N SER A 126 -2.04 -3.22 -14.00
CA SER A 126 -1.58 -2.24 -13.00
C SER A 126 -2.45 -0.97 -12.99
N ARG A 127 -2.85 -0.49 -14.17
CA ARG A 127 -3.77 0.65 -14.32
C ARG A 127 -5.15 0.35 -13.74
N LEU A 128 -5.67 -0.86 -14.00
CA LEU A 128 -6.95 -1.29 -13.44
C LEU A 128 -6.88 -1.41 -11.92
N THR A 129 -5.83 -2.03 -11.39
CA THR A 129 -5.57 -2.12 -9.94
C THR A 129 -5.63 -0.76 -9.28
N THR A 130 -4.82 0.19 -9.78
CA THR A 130 -4.79 1.55 -9.24
C THR A 130 -6.18 2.18 -9.25
N LYS A 131 -6.94 2.04 -10.34
CA LYS A 131 -8.28 2.60 -10.43
C LYS A 131 -9.26 1.99 -9.43
N LEU A 132 -9.19 0.68 -9.20
CA LEU A 132 -10.08 -0.01 -8.25
C LEU A 132 -9.74 0.32 -6.79
N CYS A 133 -8.51 0.72 -6.51
CA CYS A 133 -8.06 1.19 -5.19
C CYS A 133 -8.28 2.70 -4.98
N MET A 134 -8.91 3.41 -5.92
CA MET A 134 -9.24 4.84 -5.79
C MET A 134 -10.72 5.00 -5.44
N GLU A 135 -10.99 5.42 -4.20
CA GLU A 135 -12.33 5.76 -3.71
C GLU A 135 -12.42 7.25 -3.35
N ASP A 136 -12.95 7.58 -2.17
CA ASP A 136 -12.80 8.92 -1.58
C ASP A 136 -11.45 9.10 -0.90
N THR A 137 -10.67 8.03 -0.77
CA THR A 137 -9.23 7.95 -0.49
C THR A 137 -8.62 6.88 -1.38
N PHE A 138 -7.31 6.74 -1.38
CA PHE A 138 -6.68 5.49 -1.78
C PHE A 138 -7.01 4.41 -0.76
N VAL A 139 -7.04 3.14 -1.20
CA VAL A 139 -7.20 1.96 -0.33
C VAL A 139 -6.22 0.88 -0.78
N ASP A 140 -5.65 0.16 0.17
CA ASP A 140 -4.66 -0.91 -0.04
C ASP A 140 -5.14 -2.01 -1.00
N CYS A 141 -6.43 -2.33 -0.94
CA CYS A 141 -7.05 -3.34 -1.79
C CYS A 141 -8.57 -3.15 -1.86
N PRO A 142 -9.24 -3.59 -2.96
CA PRO A 142 -10.68 -3.40 -3.11
C PRO A 142 -11.53 -4.44 -2.37
N ALA A 143 -10.98 -5.63 -2.03
CA ALA A 143 -11.74 -6.76 -1.51
C ALA A 143 -11.55 -7.00 -0.01
N TYR A 144 -10.32 -6.95 0.50
CA TYR A 144 -10.01 -7.37 1.88
C TYR A 144 -10.16 -6.22 2.88
N GLU A 145 -9.14 -5.38 3.06
CA GLU A 145 -9.11 -4.36 4.10
C GLU A 145 -9.91 -3.11 3.72
N GLN A 146 -9.86 -2.69 2.47
CA GLN A 146 -10.52 -1.49 1.95
C GLN A 146 -10.16 -0.25 2.79
N THR A 147 -8.90 -0.16 3.19
CA THR A 147 -8.42 0.80 4.19
C THR A 147 -7.42 1.78 3.58
N PHE A 148 -7.55 3.05 3.95
CA PHE A 148 -6.55 4.04 3.61
C PHE A 148 -5.31 3.86 4.49
N TRP A 149 -4.34 3.07 4.02
CA TRP A 149 -3.01 2.97 4.60
C TRP A 149 -2.13 4.11 4.09
N VAL A 150 -1.61 4.90 5.04
CA VAL A 150 -0.90 6.15 4.75
C VAL A 150 0.37 5.93 3.94
N GLY A 151 1.13 4.87 4.24
CA GLY A 151 2.37 4.56 3.53
C GLY A 151 2.14 4.01 2.13
N ASP A 152 1.14 3.15 1.97
CA ASP A 152 0.71 2.58 0.68
C ASP A 152 0.31 3.70 -0.27
N SER A 153 -0.46 4.65 0.24
CA SER A 153 -0.98 5.76 -0.55
C SER A 153 0.09 6.65 -1.19
N ARG A 154 1.32 6.69 -0.66
CA ARG A 154 2.44 7.39 -1.30
C ARG A 154 2.79 6.76 -2.64
N ASN A 155 2.91 5.43 -2.71
CA ASN A 155 3.21 4.73 -3.95
C ASN A 155 2.05 4.83 -4.93
N GLU A 156 0.81 4.67 -4.46
CA GLU A 156 -0.41 4.84 -5.25
C GLU A 156 -0.52 6.26 -5.85
N ALA A 157 -0.22 7.29 -5.06
CA ALA A 157 -0.21 8.67 -5.52
C ALA A 157 0.78 8.90 -6.66
N LEU A 158 2.02 8.40 -6.52
CA LEU A 158 3.05 8.53 -7.54
C LEU A 158 2.65 7.83 -8.85
N ILE A 159 2.00 6.67 -8.77
CA ILE A 159 1.44 5.96 -9.93
C ILE A 159 0.25 6.73 -10.51
N ALA A 160 -0.69 7.17 -9.67
CA ALA A 160 -1.91 7.84 -10.08
C ALA A 160 -1.64 9.19 -10.78
N TYR A 161 -0.58 9.91 -10.43
CA TYR A 161 -0.16 11.11 -11.15
C TYR A 161 0.10 10.86 -12.65
N TYR A 162 0.70 9.73 -12.99
CA TYR A 162 0.97 9.38 -14.40
C TYR A 162 -0.25 8.80 -15.10
N LEU A 163 -1.09 8.05 -14.37
CA LEU A 163 -2.25 7.39 -14.96
C LEU A 163 -3.45 8.33 -15.14
N PHE A 164 -3.74 9.16 -14.13
CA PHE A 164 -5.02 9.85 -14.00
C PHE A 164 -4.90 11.34 -13.64
N GLY A 165 -3.73 11.78 -13.25
CA GLY A 165 -3.54 13.15 -12.73
C GLY A 165 -3.98 13.34 -11.28
N ALA A 166 -4.93 12.69 -10.77
CA ALA A 166 -5.54 12.52 -9.43
C ALA A 166 -5.05 13.41 -8.26
N GLU A 167 -4.54 14.62 -8.51
CA GLU A 167 -3.93 15.51 -7.51
C GLU A 167 -4.89 15.87 -6.37
N GLU A 168 -6.19 16.00 -6.68
CA GLU A 168 -7.21 16.31 -5.66
C GLU A 168 -7.42 15.16 -4.68
N LEU A 169 -7.40 13.91 -5.16
CA LEU A 169 -7.49 12.73 -4.29
C LEU A 169 -6.26 12.64 -3.39
N VAL A 170 -5.06 12.83 -3.96
CA VAL A 170 -3.80 12.85 -3.19
C VAL A 170 -3.84 13.92 -2.11
N ARG A 171 -4.23 15.16 -2.48
CA ARG A 171 -4.36 16.26 -1.53
C ARG A 171 -5.31 15.94 -0.38
N ARG A 172 -6.43 15.29 -0.68
CA ARG A 172 -7.37 14.82 0.34
C ARG A 172 -6.72 13.83 1.28
N CYS A 173 -6.08 12.77 0.75
CA CYS A 173 -5.39 11.76 1.53
C CYS A 173 -4.35 12.38 2.47
N LEU A 174 -3.49 13.26 1.96
CA LEU A 174 -2.46 13.91 2.75
C LEU A 174 -3.04 14.75 3.91
N ARG A 175 -4.18 15.41 3.70
CA ARG A 175 -4.85 16.23 4.73
C ARG A 175 -5.59 15.44 5.80
N LEU A 176 -5.91 14.18 5.55
CA LEU A 176 -6.59 13.34 6.53
C LEU A 176 -5.66 12.90 7.67
N VAL A 177 -4.37 12.70 7.37
CA VAL A 177 -3.39 12.12 8.32
C VAL A 177 -3.29 12.88 9.64
N PRO A 178 -3.16 14.23 9.64
CA PRO A 178 -3.15 15.02 10.88
C PRO A 178 -4.41 14.91 11.73
N GLY A 179 -5.53 14.45 11.16
CA GLY A 179 -6.77 14.20 11.92
C GLY A 179 -6.61 13.16 13.02
N SER A 180 -5.57 12.32 12.95
CA SER A 180 -5.22 11.33 13.98
C SER A 180 -4.48 11.92 15.20
N ARG A 181 -4.05 13.19 15.16
CA ARG A 181 -3.33 13.89 16.22
C ARG A 181 -3.98 13.77 17.60
N ARG A 182 -5.30 13.69 17.65
CA ARG A 182 -6.06 13.52 18.90
C ARG A 182 -5.81 12.18 19.60
N TYR A 183 -5.30 11.18 18.88
CA TYR A 183 -5.05 9.85 19.41
C TYR A 183 -3.56 9.61 19.68
N THR A 184 -2.68 10.10 18.82
CA THR A 184 -1.24 9.98 18.95
C THR A 184 -0.51 11.11 18.23
N PRO A 185 0.58 11.65 18.83
CA PRO A 185 1.39 12.69 18.17
C PRO A 185 2.21 12.13 16.99
N LEU A 186 2.39 10.81 16.93
CA LEU A 186 3.18 10.13 15.88
C LEU A 186 2.35 9.85 14.62
N TYR A 187 1.09 10.21 14.63
CA TYR A 187 0.07 9.94 13.63
C TYR A 187 -0.19 8.44 13.41
N MET A 188 -1.42 8.14 13.06
CA MET A 188 -1.85 6.77 12.78
C MET A 188 -1.46 6.37 11.36
N ASP A 189 -1.21 5.10 11.20
CA ASP A 189 -0.87 4.46 9.92
C ASP A 189 -2.07 4.33 8.96
N GLN A 190 -3.30 4.46 9.47
CA GLN A 190 -4.55 4.43 8.71
C GLN A 190 -5.54 5.48 9.25
N VAL A 191 -6.14 6.28 8.38
CA VAL A 191 -6.99 7.43 8.77
C VAL A 191 -8.09 7.70 7.73
N PRO A 192 -9.36 7.77 8.14
CA PRO A 192 -9.89 7.54 9.48
C PRO A 192 -9.93 6.04 9.83
N SER A 193 -9.74 5.73 11.09
CA SER A 193 -9.83 4.34 11.58
C SER A 193 -10.35 4.31 13.01
N GLY A 194 -11.03 3.22 13.36
CA GLY A 194 -11.38 2.88 14.73
C GLY A 194 -10.25 2.12 15.47
N TRP A 195 -9.22 1.74 14.77
CA TRP A 195 -8.06 1.03 15.30
C TRP A 195 -6.86 1.98 15.42
N VAL A 196 -6.40 2.22 16.63
CA VAL A 196 -5.25 3.10 16.89
C VAL A 196 -3.97 2.29 16.74
N SER A 197 -3.25 2.53 15.67
CA SER A 197 -1.98 1.89 15.34
C SER A 197 -1.00 2.91 14.76
N VAL A 198 0.30 2.66 14.93
CA VAL A 198 1.38 3.49 14.41
C VAL A 198 2.43 2.60 13.73
N ILE A 199 2.60 2.79 12.44
CA ILE A 199 3.75 2.32 11.67
C ILE A 199 4.61 3.56 11.37
N PRO A 200 5.75 3.76 12.06
CA PRO A 200 6.54 4.98 11.90
C PRO A 200 6.95 5.27 10.45
N ASN A 201 7.29 4.23 9.68
CA ASN A 201 7.59 4.36 8.25
C ASN A 201 6.47 5.07 7.47
N TRP A 202 5.20 4.80 7.81
CA TRP A 202 4.03 5.40 7.13
C TRP A 202 3.96 6.90 7.36
N THR A 203 4.30 7.37 8.56
CA THR A 203 4.41 8.82 8.84
C THR A 203 5.56 9.46 8.05
N PHE A 204 6.70 8.79 7.94
CA PHE A 204 7.84 9.33 7.17
C PHE A 204 7.54 9.35 5.67
N LEU A 205 6.88 8.32 5.15
CA LEU A 205 6.39 8.27 3.77
C LEU A 205 5.33 9.35 3.49
N TRP A 206 4.49 9.68 4.49
CA TRP A 206 3.55 10.80 4.38
C TRP A 206 4.26 12.16 4.22
N VAL A 207 5.33 12.41 4.98
CA VAL A 207 6.13 13.64 4.81
C VAL A 207 6.74 13.69 3.41
N MET A 208 7.30 12.57 2.96
CA MET A 208 7.83 12.45 1.58
C MET A 208 6.73 12.72 0.54
N ALA A 209 5.53 12.14 0.73
CA ALA A 209 4.40 12.35 -0.17
C ALA A 209 3.92 13.81 -0.20
N CYS A 210 3.98 14.53 0.93
CA CYS A 210 3.69 15.97 0.96
C CYS A 210 4.67 16.78 0.11
N ARG A 211 5.95 16.44 0.14
CA ARG A 211 6.97 17.07 -0.69
C ARG A 211 6.75 16.74 -2.18
N GLU A 212 6.52 15.47 -2.50
CA GLU A 212 6.25 14.99 -3.87
C GLU A 212 4.98 15.62 -4.46
N TYR A 213 3.94 15.81 -3.65
CA TYR A 213 2.75 16.56 -4.05
C TYR A 213 3.08 18.02 -4.40
N TYR A 214 3.89 18.68 -3.56
CA TYR A 214 4.32 20.06 -3.84
C TYR A 214 5.18 20.17 -5.09
N GLU A 215 6.11 19.26 -5.31
CA GLU A 215 6.90 19.20 -6.56
C GLU A 215 6.01 19.04 -7.79
N ARG A 216 4.98 18.22 -7.68
CA ARG A 216 4.05 17.94 -8.77
C ARG A 216 3.15 19.13 -9.09
N THR A 217 2.64 19.82 -8.06
CA THR A 217 1.56 20.80 -8.21
C THR A 217 1.98 22.25 -8.06
N GLY A 218 3.06 22.51 -7.35
CA GLY A 218 3.45 23.86 -6.92
C GLY A 218 2.48 24.49 -5.89
N ASP A 219 1.60 23.71 -5.25
CA ASP A 219 0.57 24.20 -4.31
C ASP A 219 1.20 24.68 -3.00
N LEU A 220 1.71 25.91 -3.01
CA LEU A 220 2.30 26.55 -1.84
C LEU A 220 1.28 26.72 -0.68
N ALA A 221 0.02 26.93 -0.99
CA ALA A 221 -1.02 27.07 0.03
C ALA A 221 -1.24 25.76 0.79
N PHE A 222 -1.14 24.62 0.08
CA PHE A 222 -1.14 23.32 0.74
C PHE A 222 0.06 23.18 1.68
N VAL A 223 1.27 23.53 1.22
CA VAL A 223 2.51 23.43 2.04
C VAL A 223 2.38 24.26 3.31
N GLN A 224 1.96 25.53 3.19
CA GLN A 224 1.76 26.42 4.32
C GLN A 224 0.72 25.88 5.32
N GLY A 225 -0.33 25.23 4.81
CA GLY A 225 -1.39 24.66 5.64
C GLY A 225 -1.00 23.37 6.37
N ILE A 226 -0.13 22.52 5.78
CA ILE A 226 0.28 21.22 6.33
C ILE A 226 1.56 21.30 7.17
N TRP A 227 2.37 22.34 6.98
CA TRP A 227 3.66 22.50 7.62
C TRP A 227 3.63 22.39 9.15
N PRO A 228 2.69 23.04 9.88
CA PRO A 228 2.61 22.90 11.33
C PRO A 228 2.39 21.45 11.81
N ASP A 229 1.70 20.64 11.01
CA ASP A 229 1.44 19.23 11.32
C ASP A 229 2.68 18.36 11.08
N ILE A 230 3.44 18.65 10.02
CA ILE A 230 4.73 18.00 9.76
C ILE A 230 5.71 18.28 10.90
N GLN A 231 5.85 19.56 11.32
CA GLN A 231 6.68 19.95 12.45
C GLN A 231 6.27 19.20 13.72
N TYR A 232 4.98 19.20 14.01
CA TYR A 232 4.45 18.59 15.21
C TYR A 232 4.84 17.12 15.35
N THR A 233 4.61 16.33 14.32
CA THR A 233 4.89 14.89 14.40
C THR A 233 6.39 14.60 14.39
N LEU A 234 7.18 15.27 13.55
CA LEU A 234 8.64 15.05 13.50
C LEU A 234 9.32 15.45 14.79
N ASP A 235 8.91 16.57 15.41
CA ASP A 235 9.45 16.99 16.70
C ASP A 235 9.15 15.97 17.81
N HIS A 236 8.03 15.23 17.73
CA HIS A 236 7.76 14.12 18.64
C HIS A 236 8.60 12.88 18.32
N TYR A 237 8.78 12.50 17.04
CA TYR A 237 9.69 11.41 16.69
C TYR A 237 11.12 11.67 17.18
N LEU A 238 11.61 12.91 17.08
CA LEU A 238 12.96 13.28 17.54
C LEU A 238 13.17 13.11 19.06
N GLN A 239 12.07 13.07 19.84
CA GLN A 239 12.15 12.77 21.29
C GLN A 239 12.40 11.30 21.59
N HIS A 240 12.26 10.41 20.61
CA HIS A 240 12.54 8.99 20.71
C HIS A 240 13.96 8.60 20.27
N LEU A 241 14.84 9.59 20.01
CA LEU A 241 16.25 9.29 19.76
C LEU A 241 16.91 8.84 21.05
N ASN A 242 17.60 7.70 20.98
CA ASN A 242 18.34 7.13 22.11
C ASN A 242 19.70 7.83 22.32
N GLY A 243 20.52 7.33 23.26
CA GLY A 243 21.83 7.88 23.56
C GLY A 243 22.86 7.82 22.42
N ASP A 244 22.65 6.93 21.45
CA ASP A 244 23.46 6.79 20.23
C ASP A 244 22.93 7.67 19.08
N GLY A 245 21.88 8.44 19.31
CA GLY A 245 21.24 9.31 18.30
C GLY A 245 20.39 8.56 17.27
N LEU A 246 19.98 7.32 17.56
CA LEU A 246 19.14 6.49 16.72
C LEU A 246 17.69 6.50 17.20
N LEU A 247 16.72 6.46 16.28
CA LEU A 247 15.32 6.28 16.61
C LEU A 247 15.12 4.88 17.20
N GLU A 248 14.72 4.86 18.46
CA GLU A 248 14.35 3.66 19.21
C GLU A 248 12.93 3.80 19.73
N ILE A 249 12.03 2.97 19.21
CA ILE A 249 10.60 3.13 19.48
C ILE A 249 9.90 1.79 19.62
N SER A 250 8.86 1.76 20.48
CA SER A 250 7.92 0.64 20.57
C SER A 250 6.66 0.99 19.77
N ALA A 251 6.53 0.36 18.60
CA ALA A 251 5.44 0.56 17.64
C ALA A 251 5.31 -0.66 16.72
N TRP A 252 4.40 -0.63 15.79
CA TRP A 252 4.40 -1.63 14.72
C TRP A 252 5.46 -1.24 13.67
N ASN A 253 6.69 -1.74 13.86
CA ASN A 253 7.86 -1.35 13.08
C ASN A 253 7.93 -2.07 11.71
N LEU A 254 6.78 -2.17 11.04
CA LEU A 254 6.62 -2.83 9.74
C LEU A 254 7.21 -1.99 8.60
N LEU A 255 7.83 -2.68 7.64
CA LEU A 255 8.12 -2.16 6.30
C LEU A 255 7.53 -3.05 5.21
N ASP A 256 7.68 -4.36 5.34
CA ASP A 256 7.30 -5.35 4.33
C ASP A 256 6.89 -6.66 4.99
N TRP A 257 6.04 -7.43 4.35
CA TRP A 257 5.60 -8.76 4.78
C TRP A 257 6.62 -9.87 4.48
N ALA A 258 7.89 -9.49 4.34
CA ALA A 258 9.02 -10.40 4.22
C ALA A 258 9.59 -10.74 5.62
N PRO A 259 10.37 -11.83 5.77
CA PRO A 259 10.97 -12.22 7.05
C PRO A 259 12.18 -11.35 7.43
N ILE A 260 12.02 -10.04 7.37
CA ILE A 260 12.97 -9.03 7.84
C ILE A 260 12.98 -9.04 9.36
N ASP A 261 14.12 -8.82 9.98
CA ASP A 261 14.18 -8.63 11.44
C ASP A 261 13.79 -7.20 11.81
N GLN A 262 12.49 -6.97 11.98
CA GLN A 262 11.85 -5.68 12.29
C GLN A 262 11.05 -5.77 13.60
N PRO A 263 11.75 -5.83 14.77
CA PRO A 263 11.08 -6.00 16.06
C PRO A 263 10.19 -4.81 16.40
N ASN A 264 9.06 -5.06 17.08
CA ASN A 264 8.13 -4.01 17.51
C ASN A 264 8.70 -3.13 18.66
N SER A 265 9.93 -3.37 19.08
CA SER A 265 10.65 -2.50 20.03
C SER A 265 12.16 -2.61 19.82
N GLY A 266 12.85 -1.46 19.88
CA GLY A 266 14.27 -1.34 19.60
C GLY A 266 14.55 -0.40 18.41
N VAL A 267 15.73 -0.52 17.84
CA VAL A 267 16.20 0.27 16.71
C VAL A 267 16.00 -0.52 15.42
N VAL A 268 15.26 0.02 14.46
CA VAL A 268 15.05 -0.60 13.14
C VAL A 268 15.71 0.27 12.07
N THR A 269 16.60 -0.31 11.27
CA THR A 269 17.49 0.45 10.37
C THR A 269 16.73 1.16 9.26
N HIS A 270 15.86 0.46 8.53
CA HIS A 270 15.08 1.09 7.45
C HIS A 270 14.22 2.25 7.97
N GLN A 271 13.69 2.14 9.20
CA GLN A 271 12.89 3.19 9.83
C GLN A 271 13.73 4.44 10.13
N ASN A 272 14.94 4.27 10.63
CA ASN A 272 15.90 5.35 10.84
C ASN A 272 16.28 6.01 9.50
N CYS A 273 16.49 5.22 8.45
CA CYS A 273 16.78 5.73 7.11
C CYS A 273 15.63 6.57 6.54
N PHE A 274 14.37 6.12 6.66
CA PHE A 274 13.21 6.90 6.23
C PHE A 274 13.04 8.19 7.04
N LEU A 275 13.37 8.17 8.34
CA LEU A 275 13.38 9.40 9.15
C LEU A 275 14.42 10.41 8.62
N VAL A 276 15.62 9.96 8.24
CA VAL A 276 16.62 10.85 7.60
C VAL A 276 16.01 11.54 6.39
N ARG A 277 15.33 10.80 5.51
CA ARG A 277 14.71 11.38 4.32
C ARG A 277 13.56 12.32 4.67
N ALA A 278 12.67 11.94 5.57
CA ALA A 278 11.58 12.79 6.01
C ALA A 278 12.05 14.12 6.62
N LEU A 279 13.16 14.09 7.37
CA LEU A 279 13.78 15.30 7.91
C LEU A 279 14.37 16.21 6.81
N MET A 280 14.99 15.62 5.78
CA MET A 280 15.49 16.41 4.63
C MET A 280 14.33 17.05 3.86
N ASP A 281 13.26 16.30 3.61
CA ASP A 281 12.07 16.80 2.95
C ASP A 281 11.33 17.87 3.78
N ALA A 282 11.36 17.74 5.11
CA ALA A 282 10.82 18.74 6.03
C ALA A 282 11.61 20.06 6.01
N ASP A 283 12.94 20.02 5.89
CA ASP A 283 13.76 21.25 5.67
C ASP A 283 13.28 21.99 4.43
N GLU A 284 13.10 21.27 3.32
CA GLU A 284 12.69 21.85 2.05
C GLU A 284 11.27 22.43 2.11
N LEU A 285 10.30 21.65 2.63
CA LEU A 285 8.92 22.08 2.81
C LEU A 285 8.79 23.28 3.74
N GLY A 286 9.50 23.28 4.87
CA GLY A 286 9.45 24.36 5.83
C GLY A 286 9.99 25.66 5.26
N ARG A 287 11.12 25.63 4.57
CA ARG A 287 11.66 26.80 3.88
C ARG A 287 10.71 27.31 2.79
N SER A 288 10.05 26.40 2.06
CA SER A 288 9.01 26.77 1.08
C SER A 288 7.80 27.41 1.75
N ALA A 289 7.45 26.97 2.97
CA ALA A 289 6.39 27.59 3.77
C ALA A 289 6.79 28.96 4.36
N GLY A 290 8.06 29.35 4.27
CA GLY A 290 8.61 30.60 4.81
C GLY A 290 9.19 30.45 6.24
N ASP A 291 9.41 29.23 6.72
CA ASP A 291 10.00 28.96 8.03
C ASP A 291 11.48 28.65 7.91
N GLU A 292 12.32 29.68 8.09
CA GLU A 292 13.78 29.51 8.05
C GLU A 292 14.35 28.62 9.19
N THR A 293 13.58 28.39 10.26
CA THR A 293 13.98 27.49 11.34
C THR A 293 13.92 26.03 10.97
N ALA A 294 13.30 25.69 9.85
CA ALA A 294 13.24 24.33 9.29
C ALA A 294 14.62 23.74 9.01
N ARG A 295 15.66 24.56 8.81
CA ARG A 295 17.05 24.11 8.60
C ARG A 295 17.56 23.18 9.70
N ARG A 296 17.00 23.26 10.89
CA ARG A 296 17.31 22.32 11.99
C ARG A 296 17.03 20.86 11.60
N TYR A 297 16.05 20.59 10.75
CA TYR A 297 15.73 19.23 10.31
C TYR A 297 16.84 18.64 9.42
N ALA A 298 17.42 19.45 8.53
CA ALA A 298 18.57 18.99 7.73
C ALA A 298 19.81 18.72 8.61
N GLU A 299 20.00 19.45 9.73
CA GLU A 299 21.05 19.18 10.69
C GLU A 299 20.80 17.85 11.41
N ARG A 300 19.57 17.64 11.92
CA ARG A 300 19.17 16.38 12.53
C ARG A 300 19.26 15.19 11.59
N ALA A 301 18.91 15.35 10.31
CA ALA A 301 19.07 14.32 9.30
C ALA A 301 20.53 13.88 9.14
N ARG A 302 21.46 14.83 9.11
CA ARG A 302 22.91 14.53 9.01
C ARG A 302 23.44 13.83 10.27
N GLU A 303 23.03 14.28 11.45
CA GLU A 303 23.41 13.63 12.72
C GLU A 303 22.89 12.19 12.77
N LEU A 304 21.62 11.96 12.42
CA LEU A 304 21.03 10.63 12.37
C LEU A 304 21.70 9.74 11.32
N ALA A 305 21.97 10.25 10.11
CA ALA A 305 22.68 9.49 9.08
C ALA A 305 24.09 9.07 9.54
N ALA A 306 24.80 9.95 10.26
CA ALA A 306 26.09 9.62 10.85
C ALA A 306 25.97 8.52 11.92
N ALA A 307 24.93 8.59 12.79
CA ALA A 307 24.65 7.57 13.80
C ALA A 307 24.32 6.21 13.17
N ILE A 308 23.46 6.17 12.13
CA ILE A 308 23.17 4.96 11.36
C ILE A 308 24.46 4.34 10.82
N ASN A 309 25.30 5.16 10.20
CA ASN A 309 26.56 4.72 9.62
C ASN A 309 27.56 4.24 10.67
N ALA A 310 27.54 4.77 11.88
CA ALA A 310 28.40 4.35 12.98
C ALA A 310 27.93 3.06 13.65
N HIS A 311 26.63 2.91 13.85
CA HIS A 311 26.09 1.87 14.72
C HIS A 311 25.39 0.72 13.98
N LEU A 312 24.84 0.95 12.76
CA LEU A 312 24.04 -0.04 12.04
C LEU A 312 24.74 -0.64 10.81
N TRP A 313 25.89 -0.11 10.43
CA TRP A 313 26.75 -0.75 9.42
C TRP A 313 27.56 -1.90 10.05
N SER A 314 27.52 -3.06 9.42
CA SER A 314 28.36 -4.21 9.77
C SER A 314 29.59 -4.28 8.86
N PRO A 315 30.81 -4.02 9.38
CA PRO A 315 32.03 -4.18 8.58
C PRO A 315 32.26 -5.62 8.12
N GLN A 316 31.83 -6.60 8.93
CA GLN A 316 31.95 -8.02 8.61
C GLN A 316 31.15 -8.40 7.38
N HIS A 317 29.90 -7.96 7.29
CA HIS A 317 28.99 -8.25 6.20
C HIS A 317 29.06 -7.21 5.08
N ARG A 318 29.72 -6.07 5.35
CA ARG A 318 29.73 -4.89 4.50
C ARG A 318 28.33 -4.40 4.13
N ALA A 319 27.38 -4.50 5.08
CA ALA A 319 25.96 -4.21 4.90
C ALA A 319 25.38 -3.57 6.15
N TYR A 320 24.25 -2.90 5.99
CA TYR A 320 23.44 -2.46 7.13
C TYR A 320 22.69 -3.65 7.71
N ILE A 321 22.75 -3.84 9.04
CA ILE A 321 21.93 -4.83 9.75
C ILE A 321 20.48 -4.35 9.79
N ASP A 322 19.51 -5.28 9.94
CA ASP A 322 18.12 -4.89 9.95
C ASP A 322 17.71 -4.18 11.24
N SER A 323 18.25 -4.58 12.40
CA SER A 323 17.82 -4.03 13.69
C SER A 323 18.83 -4.22 14.82
N ILE A 324 18.59 -3.46 15.92
CA ILE A 324 19.08 -3.76 17.26
C ILE A 324 17.85 -3.89 18.15
N HIS A 325 17.63 -5.07 18.75
CA HIS A 325 16.52 -5.35 19.64
C HIS A 325 16.63 -4.56 20.94
N ALA A 326 15.52 -4.44 21.67
CA ALA A 326 15.50 -3.70 22.95
C ALA A 326 16.40 -4.28 24.04
N ASP A 327 16.81 -5.54 23.92
CA ASP A 327 17.78 -6.20 24.79
C ASP A 327 19.25 -5.97 24.37
N GLY A 328 19.48 -5.18 23.32
CA GLY A 328 20.80 -4.88 22.75
C GLY A 328 21.30 -5.92 21.73
N ARG A 329 20.57 -6.97 21.45
CA ARG A 329 20.94 -8.00 20.46
C ARG A 329 20.87 -7.38 19.05
N ARG A 330 21.97 -7.49 18.32
CA ARG A 330 22.03 -7.08 16.91
C ARG A 330 21.43 -8.16 16.04
N SER A 331 20.73 -7.75 14.99
CA SER A 331 20.18 -8.68 13.99
C SER A 331 21.29 -9.46 13.28
N ASP A 332 21.08 -10.77 13.15
CA ASP A 332 21.87 -11.65 12.27
C ASP A 332 21.23 -11.75 10.87
N THR A 333 20.01 -11.24 10.69
CA THR A 333 19.30 -11.19 9.43
C THR A 333 19.79 -9.99 8.62
N LEU A 334 20.00 -10.21 7.33
CA LEU A 334 20.28 -9.16 6.35
C LEU A 334 19.21 -9.19 5.28
N SER A 335 18.64 -8.04 4.99
CA SER A 335 17.58 -7.90 4.00
C SER A 335 17.95 -6.93 2.89
N MET A 336 17.46 -7.22 1.68
CA MET A 336 17.58 -6.30 0.55
C MET A 336 16.75 -5.02 0.78
N GLN A 337 15.65 -5.12 1.53
CA GLN A 337 14.80 -4.00 1.90
C GLN A 337 15.59 -2.91 2.63
N THR A 338 16.33 -3.28 3.66
CA THR A 338 17.19 -2.35 4.43
C THR A 338 18.24 -1.69 3.55
N GLN A 339 18.91 -2.46 2.66
CA GLN A 339 19.95 -1.91 1.80
C GLN A 339 19.38 -0.92 0.77
N VAL A 340 18.25 -1.28 0.13
CA VAL A 340 17.56 -0.42 -0.83
C VAL A 340 17.16 0.90 -0.18
N VAL A 341 16.56 0.86 1.01
CA VAL A 341 16.13 2.05 1.73
C VAL A 341 17.33 2.91 2.13
N ALA A 342 18.42 2.32 2.64
CA ALA A 342 19.63 3.07 2.99
C ALA A 342 20.25 3.81 1.79
N LEU A 343 20.18 3.21 0.60
CA LEU A 343 20.66 3.85 -0.63
C LEU A 343 19.71 4.97 -1.10
N LEU A 344 18.40 4.73 -1.12
CA LEU A 344 17.42 5.69 -1.61
C LEU A 344 17.32 6.96 -0.76
N THR A 345 17.52 6.79 0.56
CA THR A 345 17.46 7.90 1.52
C THR A 345 18.76 8.69 1.63
N GLY A 346 19.83 8.24 0.95
CA GLY A 346 21.13 8.88 0.96
C GLY A 346 21.95 8.58 2.21
N VAL A 347 21.56 7.62 3.05
CA VAL A 347 22.33 7.17 4.22
C VAL A 347 23.57 6.40 3.79
N ALA A 348 23.43 5.54 2.78
CA ALA A 348 24.59 4.89 2.16
C ALA A 348 25.30 5.86 1.21
N GLU A 349 26.52 6.25 1.56
CA GLU A 349 27.35 7.19 0.80
C GLU A 349 28.74 6.59 0.48
N GLY A 350 29.42 7.17 -0.50
CA GLY A 350 30.78 6.78 -0.88
C GLY A 350 30.92 5.27 -1.14
N ASP A 351 31.94 4.66 -0.55
CA ASP A 351 32.24 3.22 -0.71
C ASP A 351 31.08 2.31 -0.26
N ARG A 352 30.29 2.74 0.73
CA ARG A 352 29.12 1.98 1.18
C ARG A 352 28.02 1.97 0.13
N ALA A 353 27.80 3.11 -0.52
CA ALA A 353 26.84 3.17 -1.63
C ALA A 353 27.25 2.25 -2.78
N GLU A 354 28.54 2.21 -3.14
CA GLU A 354 29.04 1.30 -4.18
C GLU A 354 28.79 -0.17 -3.82
N VAL A 355 29.05 -0.54 -2.56
CA VAL A 355 28.79 -1.89 -2.09
C VAL A 355 27.31 -2.23 -2.14
N VAL A 356 26.44 -1.34 -1.65
CA VAL A 356 24.98 -1.56 -1.67
C VAL A 356 24.46 -1.66 -3.11
N ARG A 357 24.97 -0.84 -4.05
CA ARG A 357 24.64 -0.94 -5.47
C ARG A 357 24.98 -2.32 -6.03
N SER A 358 26.13 -2.89 -5.64
CA SER A 358 26.52 -4.24 -6.08
C SER A 358 25.52 -5.30 -5.59
N TYR A 359 24.92 -5.14 -4.41
CA TYR A 359 23.89 -6.05 -3.91
C TYR A 359 22.57 -5.91 -4.67
N ILE A 360 22.19 -4.69 -5.08
CA ILE A 360 21.00 -4.50 -5.92
C ILE A 360 21.20 -5.17 -7.29
N ALA A 361 22.41 -5.09 -7.85
CA ALA A 361 22.75 -5.72 -9.10
C ALA A 361 22.80 -7.25 -9.02
N SER A 362 23.24 -7.80 -7.89
CA SER A 362 23.39 -9.23 -7.63
C SER A 362 23.11 -9.53 -6.17
N PRO A 363 21.81 -9.73 -5.81
CA PRO A 363 21.43 -9.95 -4.43
C PRO A 363 22.12 -11.20 -3.84
N PRO A 364 22.74 -11.08 -2.64
CA PRO A 364 23.41 -12.21 -2.03
C PRO A 364 22.45 -13.35 -1.69
N ALA A 365 22.84 -14.58 -1.96
CA ALA A 365 22.09 -15.76 -1.58
C ALA A 365 21.97 -15.84 -0.04
N GLY A 366 20.80 -16.18 0.46
CA GLY A 366 20.52 -16.30 1.89
C GLY A 366 20.11 -14.99 2.59
N TRP A 367 20.12 -13.85 1.88
CA TRP A 367 19.50 -12.61 2.37
C TRP A 367 18.00 -12.62 2.08
N VAL A 368 17.24 -11.86 2.88
CA VAL A 368 15.81 -11.66 2.61
C VAL A 368 15.64 -10.88 1.31
N GLN A 369 14.94 -11.47 0.36
CA GLN A 369 14.73 -10.89 -0.97
C GLN A 369 13.46 -10.04 -1.01
N ILE A 370 13.39 -9.12 -1.97
CA ILE A 370 12.20 -8.31 -2.23
C ILE A 370 11.26 -9.10 -3.14
N GLY A 371 10.08 -9.43 -2.59
CA GLY A 371 9.03 -10.18 -3.31
C GLY A 371 7.71 -9.43 -3.41
N SER A 372 7.41 -8.51 -2.48
CA SER A 372 6.15 -7.77 -2.50
C SER A 372 6.14 -6.68 -3.58
N PRO A 373 4.98 -6.40 -4.21
CA PRO A 373 4.81 -5.26 -5.10
C PRO A 373 5.13 -3.92 -4.42
N PHE A 374 4.77 -3.75 -3.14
CA PHE A 374 5.07 -2.55 -2.36
C PHE A 374 6.57 -2.24 -2.33
N MET A 375 7.40 -3.21 -1.93
CA MET A 375 8.86 -3.01 -1.87
C MET A 375 9.52 -3.03 -3.25
N SER A 376 8.93 -3.70 -4.24
CA SER A 376 9.43 -3.67 -5.63
C SER A 376 9.41 -2.24 -6.19
N PHE A 377 8.48 -1.38 -5.77
CA PHE A 377 8.47 0.03 -6.14
C PHE A 377 9.78 0.73 -5.76
N PHE A 378 10.24 0.57 -4.51
CA PHE A 378 11.49 1.15 -4.03
C PHE A 378 12.72 0.51 -4.70
N LEU A 379 12.69 -0.80 -4.95
CA LEU A 379 13.75 -1.48 -5.68
C LEU A 379 13.90 -0.90 -7.10
N TYR A 380 12.78 -0.72 -7.81
CA TYR A 380 12.80 -0.18 -9.18
C TYR A 380 13.25 1.29 -9.19
N GLU A 381 12.86 2.08 -8.20
CA GLU A 381 13.37 3.44 -8.04
C GLU A 381 14.91 3.43 -7.88
N ALA A 382 15.43 2.53 -7.04
CA ALA A 382 16.88 2.38 -6.88
C ALA A 382 17.57 1.91 -8.16
N MET A 383 16.98 0.97 -8.89
CA MET A 383 17.50 0.49 -10.18
C MET A 383 17.51 1.61 -11.24
N VAL A 384 16.43 2.40 -11.34
CA VAL A 384 16.34 3.54 -12.27
C VAL A 384 17.44 4.57 -11.99
N ARG A 385 17.65 4.94 -10.72
CA ARG A 385 18.70 5.88 -10.32
C ARG A 385 20.12 5.39 -10.67
N GLN A 386 20.29 4.10 -10.89
CA GLN A 386 21.57 3.47 -11.27
C GLN A 386 21.66 3.11 -12.74
N GLY A 387 20.65 3.42 -13.56
CA GLY A 387 20.62 3.07 -14.97
C GLY A 387 20.41 1.58 -15.26
N MET A 388 19.94 0.79 -14.30
CA MET A 388 19.73 -0.67 -14.40
C MET A 388 18.38 -1.01 -15.08
N TYR A 389 18.03 -0.31 -16.15
CA TYR A 389 16.71 -0.41 -16.79
C TYR A 389 16.40 -1.81 -17.33
N ALA A 390 17.38 -2.46 -17.95
CA ALA A 390 17.19 -3.81 -18.53
C ALA A 390 16.86 -4.85 -17.44
N GLN A 391 17.57 -4.79 -16.32
CA GLN A 391 17.35 -5.69 -15.19
C GLN A 391 15.98 -5.44 -14.53
N MET A 392 15.60 -4.17 -14.35
CA MET A 392 14.28 -3.79 -13.86
C MET A 392 13.16 -4.34 -14.75
N LEU A 393 13.27 -4.16 -16.07
CA LEU A 393 12.27 -4.67 -17.02
C LEU A 393 12.17 -6.20 -16.99
N GLU A 394 13.27 -6.90 -16.79
CA GLU A 394 13.26 -8.36 -16.68
C GLU A 394 12.58 -8.84 -15.40
N ASP A 395 12.84 -8.16 -14.27
CA ASP A 395 12.16 -8.45 -12.99
C ASP A 395 10.64 -8.18 -13.08
N ILE A 396 10.24 -7.09 -13.75
CA ILE A 396 8.83 -6.78 -14.03
C ILE A 396 8.19 -7.87 -14.88
N ARG A 397 8.82 -8.30 -15.97
CA ARG A 397 8.29 -9.39 -16.82
C ARG A 397 8.09 -10.67 -16.03
N HIS A 398 9.07 -11.02 -15.21
CA HIS A 398 9.01 -12.24 -14.42
C HIS A 398 7.88 -12.19 -13.37
N LYS A 399 7.88 -11.17 -12.52
CA LYS A 399 6.94 -11.07 -11.38
C LYS A 399 5.50 -10.85 -11.83
N TYR A 400 5.29 -9.87 -12.69
CA TYR A 400 3.92 -9.49 -13.09
C TYR A 400 3.43 -10.31 -14.30
N GLY A 401 4.33 -10.83 -15.13
CA GLY A 401 3.98 -11.78 -16.18
C GLY A 401 3.39 -13.07 -15.62
N MET A 402 3.94 -13.57 -14.51
CA MET A 402 3.39 -14.72 -13.79
C MET A 402 1.94 -14.49 -13.36
N MET A 403 1.57 -13.28 -12.92
CA MET A 403 0.17 -12.95 -12.56
C MET A 403 -0.75 -13.11 -13.76
N LEU A 404 -0.36 -12.59 -14.93
CA LEU A 404 -1.10 -12.73 -16.19
C LEU A 404 -1.22 -14.18 -16.65
N GLU A 405 -0.15 -14.98 -16.55
CA GLU A 405 -0.15 -16.42 -16.88
C GLU A 405 -1.17 -17.20 -16.05
N HIS A 406 -1.44 -16.76 -14.81
CA HIS A 406 -2.46 -17.33 -13.93
C HIS A 406 -3.83 -16.65 -14.06
N GLY A 407 -4.02 -15.83 -15.08
CA GLY A 407 -5.31 -15.21 -15.41
C GLY A 407 -5.70 -14.03 -14.50
N ALA A 408 -4.75 -13.41 -13.79
CA ALA A 408 -5.01 -12.21 -13.02
C ALA A 408 -5.40 -11.04 -13.95
N THR A 409 -6.35 -10.25 -13.50
CA THR A 409 -6.80 -9.02 -14.18
C THR A 409 -6.38 -7.76 -13.43
N THR A 410 -5.79 -7.94 -12.25
CA THR A 410 -5.18 -6.93 -11.37
C THR A 410 -3.86 -7.47 -10.79
N CYS A 411 -3.11 -6.61 -10.15
CA CYS A 411 -1.88 -6.99 -9.44
C CYS A 411 -2.20 -7.30 -7.98
#